data_6031909a8fe9efd9ce39d2330245a845
#
_entry.id   6031909a8fe9efd9ce39d2330245a845
#
_cell.length_a   1.000
_cell.length_b   1.000
_cell.length_c   1.000
_cell.angle_alpha   90.00
_cell.angle_beta   90.00
_cell.angle_gamma   90.00
#
_symmetry.space_group_name_H-M   'P 1'
#
loop_
_entity.id
_entity.type
_entity.pdbx_description
1 polymer ?
#
loop_
_entity_poly.entity_id
_entity_poly.type
_entity_poly.pdbx_seq_one_letter_code
_entity_poly.pdbx_strand_id
1 'polypeptide(L)'
;REAIELAKPVEGIITDRFDIRNGNFGVRIAAAASDRITAIDNGTVVLSLWTPETGYMVELQHANNLLSVYKGLSQSLVTTGQTIRAGEMVGYNAEAEEGEVRLFEFELWNNGKPVDPEGYIVF
;
A
#
# COMPACT_ATOMS: atom_id res chain seq x y z
N ARG A 1 17.87 -18.02 -6.38
CA ARG A 1 16.56 -17.66 -5.85
C ARG A 1 15.65 -17.18 -6.97
N GLU A 2 14.47 -17.68 -7.01
CA GLU A 2 13.47 -17.20 -7.96
C GLU A 2 13.03 -15.78 -7.58
N ALA A 3 12.81 -14.96 -8.59
CA ALA A 3 12.24 -13.64 -8.38
C ALA A 3 10.78 -13.79 -7.91
N ILE A 4 10.42 -13.07 -6.87
CA ILE A 4 9.03 -13.01 -6.41
C ILE A 4 8.35 -11.93 -7.23
N GLU A 5 7.30 -12.32 -7.94
CA GLU A 5 6.44 -11.33 -8.60
C GLU A 5 5.43 -10.80 -7.59
N LEU A 6 5.54 -9.52 -7.32
CA LEU A 6 4.58 -8.81 -6.49
C LEU A 6 3.65 -7.99 -7.40
N ALA A 7 2.37 -8.02 -7.09
CA ALA A 7 1.40 -7.18 -7.78
C ALA A 7 1.55 -5.74 -7.33
N LYS A 8 1.31 -4.78 -8.22
CA LYS A 8 1.26 -3.38 -7.80
C LYS A 8 -0.03 -3.12 -7.02
N PRO A 9 0.03 -2.26 -5.98
CA PRO A 9 -1.13 -2.02 -5.13
C PRO A 9 -2.23 -1.17 -5.77
N VAL A 10 -1.89 -0.37 -6.78
CA VAL A 10 -2.81 0.54 -7.46
C VAL A 10 -2.27 0.89 -8.83
N GLU A 11 -3.18 1.25 -9.75
CA GLU A 11 -2.82 1.87 -11.01
C GLU A 11 -2.61 3.37 -10.80
N GLY A 12 -1.43 3.88 -11.15
CA GLY A 12 -1.13 5.28 -10.97
C GLY A 12 0.30 5.61 -11.28
N ILE A 13 0.68 6.84 -10.96
CA ILE A 13 2.01 7.39 -11.26
C ILE A 13 2.69 7.74 -9.95
N ILE A 14 3.92 7.27 -9.75
CA ILE A 14 4.72 7.65 -8.59
C ILE A 14 5.05 9.14 -8.68
N THR A 15 4.70 9.89 -7.65
CA THR A 15 4.99 11.31 -7.53
C THR A 15 6.14 11.59 -6.57
N ASP A 16 6.30 10.74 -5.57
CA ASP A 16 7.36 10.86 -4.58
C ASP A 16 8.00 9.51 -4.37
N ARG A 17 9.29 9.44 -4.53
CA ARG A 17 10.04 8.20 -4.41
C ARG A 17 10.50 7.94 -3.00
N PHE A 18 10.82 6.70 -2.73
CA PHE A 18 11.45 6.30 -1.49
C PHE A 18 12.75 7.11 -1.29
N ASP A 19 12.85 7.79 -0.14
CA ASP A 19 14.01 8.61 0.21
C ASP A 19 14.09 8.74 1.72
N ILE A 20 14.76 7.78 2.34
CA ILE A 20 14.82 7.68 3.80
C ILE A 20 15.50 8.90 4.43
N ARG A 21 16.44 9.53 3.73
CA ARG A 21 17.16 10.71 4.23
C ARG A 21 16.22 11.91 4.39
N ASN A 22 15.21 12.00 3.53
CA ASN A 22 14.20 13.06 3.59
C ASN A 22 12.94 12.63 4.32
N GLY A 23 12.97 11.48 5.02
CA GLY A 23 11.85 11.00 5.81
C GLY A 23 10.74 10.36 5.00
N ASN A 24 10.99 10.02 3.74
CA ASN A 24 10.03 9.32 2.89
C ASN A 24 10.32 7.82 2.93
N PHE A 25 9.52 7.09 3.71
CA PHE A 25 9.72 5.65 3.95
C PHE A 25 9.01 4.76 2.93
N GLY A 26 8.39 5.34 1.93
CA GLY A 26 7.69 4.60 0.90
C GLY A 26 7.58 5.41 -0.37
N VAL A 27 6.54 5.16 -1.13
CA VAL A 27 6.24 5.92 -2.35
C VAL A 27 4.87 6.55 -2.23
N ARG A 28 4.68 7.71 -2.87
CA ARG A 28 3.38 8.31 -3.07
C ARG A 28 2.99 8.13 -4.52
N ILE A 29 1.74 7.76 -4.71
CA ILE A 29 1.21 7.42 -6.03
C ILE A 29 -0.03 8.26 -6.28
N ALA A 30 -0.02 9.03 -7.36
CA ALA A 30 -1.20 9.74 -7.83
C ALA A 30 -2.10 8.74 -8.54
N ALA A 31 -3.26 8.49 -7.99
CA ALA A 31 -4.25 7.56 -8.51
C ALA A 31 -5.62 8.24 -8.54
N ALA A 32 -6.53 7.69 -9.33
CA ALA A 32 -7.89 8.21 -9.38
C ALA A 32 -8.56 8.06 -8.00
N ALA A 33 -9.42 9.02 -7.66
CA ALA A 33 -10.27 8.92 -6.48
C ALA A 33 -11.10 7.64 -6.56
N SER A 34 -11.26 6.97 -5.44
CA SER A 34 -12.01 5.71 -5.32
C SER A 34 -11.45 4.54 -6.13
N ASP A 35 -10.21 4.64 -6.64
CA ASP A 35 -9.54 3.53 -7.28
C ASP A 35 -9.35 2.36 -6.31
N ARG A 36 -9.30 1.16 -6.87
CA ARG A 36 -9.11 -0.07 -6.11
C ARG A 36 -7.68 -0.17 -5.63
N ILE A 37 -7.52 -0.42 -4.34
CA ILE A 37 -6.24 -0.72 -3.72
C ILE A 37 -6.21 -2.22 -3.45
N THR A 38 -5.19 -2.90 -3.93
CA THR A 38 -5.11 -4.37 -3.90
C THR A 38 -3.85 -4.86 -3.20
N ALA A 39 -3.93 -6.07 -2.63
CA ALA A 39 -2.81 -6.71 -1.95
C ALA A 39 -1.71 -7.06 -2.95
N ILE A 40 -0.48 -6.74 -2.60
CA ILE A 40 0.69 -7.02 -3.45
C ILE A 40 1.04 -8.50 -3.49
N ASP A 41 0.63 -9.26 -2.48
CA ASP A 41 0.92 -10.68 -2.34
C ASP A 41 -0.04 -11.29 -1.33
N ASN A 42 -0.04 -12.61 -1.25
CA ASN A 42 -0.76 -13.34 -0.22
C ASN A 42 -0.27 -12.90 1.16
N GLY A 43 -1.17 -12.83 2.13
CA GLY A 43 -0.78 -12.44 3.47
C GLY A 43 -1.91 -12.48 4.47
N THR A 44 -1.63 -11.91 5.64
CA THR A 44 -2.59 -11.78 6.73
C THR A 44 -2.69 -10.31 7.10
N VAL A 45 -3.90 -9.82 7.30
CA VAL A 45 -4.14 -8.46 7.76
C VAL A 45 -3.73 -8.38 9.24
N VAL A 46 -2.71 -7.56 9.52
CA VAL A 46 -2.23 -7.36 10.89
C VAL A 46 -2.68 -6.03 11.48
N LEU A 47 -3.13 -5.11 10.65
CA LEU A 47 -3.66 -3.83 11.08
C LEU A 47 -4.70 -3.35 10.07
N SER A 48 -5.82 -2.82 10.59
CA SER A 48 -6.81 -2.09 9.78
C SER A 48 -7.46 -1.06 10.71
N LEU A 49 -7.13 0.22 10.52
CA LEU A 49 -7.64 1.29 11.37
C LEU A 49 -7.69 2.61 10.61
N TRP A 50 -8.29 3.61 11.25
CA TRP A 50 -8.39 4.96 10.73
C TRP A 50 -7.74 5.94 11.70
N THR A 51 -6.98 6.88 11.15
CA THR A 51 -6.48 8.03 11.89
C THR A 51 -6.75 9.31 11.10
N PRO A 52 -6.87 10.46 11.77
CA PRO A 52 -7.05 11.73 11.05
C PRO A 52 -5.88 12.06 10.13
N GLU A 53 -4.67 11.62 10.47
CA GLU A 53 -3.47 11.92 9.69
C GLU A 53 -3.34 11.06 8.45
N THR A 54 -3.75 9.78 8.53
CA THR A 54 -3.51 8.82 7.45
C THR A 54 -4.75 8.43 6.66
N GLY A 55 -5.95 8.75 7.17
CA GLY A 55 -7.17 8.11 6.70
C GLY A 55 -7.18 6.64 7.11
N TYR A 56 -7.88 5.79 6.38
CA TYR A 56 -7.80 4.36 6.62
C TYR A 56 -6.43 3.84 6.22
N MET A 57 -5.89 2.97 7.06
CA MET A 57 -4.59 2.35 6.89
C MET A 57 -4.71 0.85 7.09
N VAL A 58 -4.08 0.09 6.20
CA VAL A 58 -4.04 -1.38 6.27
C VAL A 58 -2.59 -1.83 6.23
N GLU A 59 -2.24 -2.82 7.05
CA GLU A 59 -0.94 -3.50 6.98
C GLU A 59 -1.15 -4.99 6.76
N LEU A 60 -0.38 -5.54 5.83
CA LEU A 60 -0.41 -6.96 5.50
C LEU A 60 0.96 -7.58 5.80
N GLN A 61 0.94 -8.69 6.53
CA GLN A 61 2.13 -9.50 6.73
C GLN A 61 2.17 -10.58 5.66
N HIS A 62 3.28 -10.60 4.93
CA HIS A 62 3.56 -11.59 3.89
C HIS A 62 4.64 -12.58 4.34
N ALA A 63 4.94 -13.56 3.52
CA ALA A 63 6.05 -14.47 3.75
C ALA A 63 7.39 -13.71 3.71
N ASN A 64 8.44 -14.34 4.25
CA ASN A 64 9.81 -13.83 4.22
C ASN A 64 10.01 -12.50 4.93
N ASN A 65 9.24 -12.26 6.00
CA ASN A 65 9.32 -11.05 6.84
C ASN A 65 9.03 -9.75 6.07
N LEU A 66 8.19 -9.84 5.05
CA LEU A 66 7.77 -8.70 4.26
C LEU A 66 6.45 -8.18 4.77
N LEU A 67 6.39 -6.86 5.01
CA LEU A 67 5.17 -6.16 5.47
C LEU A 67 4.84 -5.08 4.45
N SER A 68 3.60 -5.03 3.99
CA SER A 68 3.13 -3.95 3.12
C SER A 68 2.16 -3.05 3.87
N VAL A 69 2.26 -1.74 3.64
CA VAL A 69 1.48 -0.72 4.33
C VAL A 69 0.78 0.16 3.30
N TYR A 70 -0.51 0.32 3.47
CA TYR A 70 -1.41 1.04 2.56
C TYR A 70 -2.06 2.18 3.33
N LYS A 71 -1.77 3.43 2.95
CA LYS A 71 -2.26 4.62 3.66
C LYS A 71 -3.06 5.53 2.74
N GLY A 72 -3.99 6.24 3.29
CA GLY A 72 -4.79 7.21 2.55
C GLY A 72 -6.01 6.60 1.89
N LEU A 73 -6.56 5.52 2.47
CA LEU A 73 -7.75 4.88 1.94
C LEU A 73 -9.00 5.59 2.44
N SER A 74 -10.02 5.71 1.58
CA SER A 74 -11.33 6.19 1.98
C SER A 74 -12.10 5.14 2.77
N GLN A 75 -11.78 3.88 2.52
CA GLN A 75 -12.45 2.74 3.14
C GLN A 75 -11.53 1.55 3.18
N SER A 76 -11.53 0.84 4.31
CA SER A 76 -10.90 -0.48 4.43
C SER A 76 -11.96 -1.55 4.21
N LEU A 77 -11.64 -2.55 3.39
CA LEU A 77 -12.52 -3.70 3.11
C LEU A 77 -12.10 -4.95 3.86
N VAL A 78 -11.09 -4.82 4.74
CA VAL A 78 -10.50 -5.96 5.46
C VAL A 78 -10.43 -5.67 6.94
N THR A 79 -10.35 -6.73 7.73
CA THR A 79 -10.22 -6.65 9.19
C THR A 79 -9.00 -7.43 9.67
N THR A 80 -8.45 -7.01 10.79
CA THR A 80 -7.29 -7.69 11.41
C THR A 80 -7.57 -9.18 11.62
N GLY A 81 -6.60 -10.00 11.23
CA GLY A 81 -6.70 -11.46 11.31
C GLY A 81 -7.17 -12.13 10.03
N GLN A 82 -7.72 -11.37 9.09
CA GLN A 82 -8.21 -11.91 7.83
C GLN A 82 -7.03 -12.35 6.94
N THR A 83 -7.19 -13.48 6.27
CA THR A 83 -6.27 -13.93 5.23
C THR A 83 -6.66 -13.28 3.91
N ILE A 84 -5.68 -12.83 3.14
CA ILE A 84 -5.92 -12.19 1.86
C ILE A 84 -4.96 -12.77 0.80
N ARG A 85 -5.40 -12.78 -0.44
CA ARG A 85 -4.59 -13.24 -1.58
C ARG A 85 -4.09 -12.06 -2.40
N ALA A 86 -2.99 -12.27 -3.11
CA ALA A 86 -2.47 -11.31 -4.08
C ALA A 86 -3.58 -10.84 -5.02
N GLY A 87 -3.68 -9.55 -5.24
CA GLY A 87 -4.67 -8.95 -6.13
C GLY A 87 -6.06 -8.76 -5.53
N GLU A 88 -6.34 -9.29 -4.34
CA GLU A 88 -7.61 -9.01 -3.68
C GLU A 88 -7.65 -7.58 -3.14
N MET A 89 -8.82 -7.00 -3.09
CA MET A 89 -9.01 -5.62 -2.65
C MET A 89 -8.81 -5.48 -1.14
N VAL A 90 -8.01 -4.50 -0.75
CA VAL A 90 -7.87 -4.10 0.65
C VAL A 90 -8.72 -2.87 0.97
N GLY A 91 -9.05 -2.07 -0.03
CA GLY A 91 -9.83 -0.86 0.15
C GLY A 91 -9.90 -0.03 -1.12
N TYR A 92 -10.28 1.23 -0.95
CA TYR A 92 -10.38 2.21 -2.03
C TYR A 92 -9.50 3.41 -1.73
N ASN A 93 -8.93 4.02 -2.78
CA ASN A 93 -8.22 5.29 -2.65
C ASN A 93 -9.15 6.36 -2.06
N ALA A 94 -8.58 7.36 -1.43
CA ALA A 94 -9.35 8.45 -0.82
C ALA A 94 -10.27 9.10 -1.85
N GLU A 95 -11.45 9.50 -1.39
CA GLU A 95 -12.37 10.28 -2.20
C GLU A 95 -11.82 11.70 -2.38
N ALA A 96 -12.18 12.32 -3.49
CA ALA A 96 -11.77 13.66 -3.83
C ALA A 96 -12.94 14.38 -4.49
N GLU A 97 -12.85 15.70 -4.56
CA GLU A 97 -13.75 16.47 -5.38
C GLU A 97 -13.52 16.13 -6.85
N GLU A 98 -14.51 16.40 -7.69
CA GLU A 98 -14.43 16.11 -9.11
C GLU A 98 -13.17 16.70 -9.74
N GLY A 99 -12.44 15.86 -10.47
CA GLY A 99 -11.21 16.25 -11.12
C GLY A 99 -9.96 16.22 -10.26
N GLU A 100 -10.09 15.99 -8.95
CA GLU A 100 -8.93 15.83 -8.08
C GLU A 100 -8.31 14.45 -8.22
N VAL A 101 -6.98 14.42 -8.12
CA VAL A 101 -6.19 13.20 -7.96
C VAL A 101 -5.77 13.11 -6.50
N ARG A 102 -5.89 11.95 -5.90
CA ARG A 102 -5.49 11.72 -4.52
C ARG A 102 -4.18 10.97 -4.47
N LEU A 103 -3.35 11.34 -3.51
CA LEU A 103 -2.11 10.63 -3.27
C LEU A 103 -2.36 9.45 -2.33
N PHE A 104 -1.99 8.28 -2.80
CA PHE A 104 -1.96 7.06 -2.04
C PHE A 104 -0.52 6.82 -1.57
N GLU A 105 -0.33 6.46 -0.32
CA GLU A 105 0.99 6.12 0.21
C GLU A 105 1.15 4.63 0.39
N PHE A 106 2.27 4.11 -0.08
CA PHE A 106 2.60 2.69 0.02
C PHE A 106 4.00 2.52 0.58
N GLU A 107 4.11 1.71 1.62
CA GLU A 107 5.38 1.36 2.23
C GLU A 107 5.60 -0.14 2.19
N LEU A 108 6.86 -0.52 2.07
CA LEU A 108 7.27 -1.90 2.12
C LEU A 108 8.39 -2.05 3.13
N TRP A 109 8.22 -2.99 4.07
CA TRP A 109 9.17 -3.22 5.14
C TRP A 109 9.68 -4.65 5.07
N ASN A 110 10.98 -4.83 5.17
CA ASN A 110 11.60 -6.15 5.16
C ASN A 110 12.47 -6.31 6.41
N ASN A 111 12.18 -7.33 7.20
CA ASN A 111 12.87 -7.55 8.49
C ASN A 111 12.85 -6.31 9.39
N GLY A 112 11.72 -5.61 9.43
CA GLY A 112 11.53 -4.43 10.27
C GLY A 112 12.20 -3.16 9.77
N LYS A 113 12.69 -3.13 8.53
CA LYS A 113 13.31 -1.97 7.92
C LYS A 113 12.57 -1.54 6.66
N PRO A 114 12.36 -0.23 6.46
CA PRO A 114 11.75 0.23 5.23
C PRO A 114 12.68 -0.02 4.05
N VAL A 115 12.11 -0.48 2.95
CA VAL A 115 12.84 -0.74 1.70
C VAL A 115 12.16 -0.01 0.56
N ASP A 116 12.91 0.24 -0.51
CA ASP A 116 12.37 0.91 -1.69
C ASP A 116 11.39 0.00 -2.42
N PRO A 117 10.10 0.34 -2.47
CA PRO A 117 9.11 -0.47 -3.16
C PRO A 117 9.43 -0.69 -4.64
N GLU A 118 10.08 0.26 -5.30
CA GLU A 118 10.44 0.13 -6.73
C GLU A 118 11.50 -0.94 -6.97
N GLY A 119 12.22 -1.39 -5.94
CA GLY A 119 13.11 -2.53 -6.01
C GLY A 119 12.40 -3.88 -5.99
N TYR A 120 11.09 -3.90 -5.70
CA TYR A 120 10.29 -5.11 -5.55
C TYR A 120 9.12 -5.16 -6.52
N ILE A 121 8.57 -4.02 -6.89
CA ILE A 121 7.34 -3.89 -7.68
C ILE A 121 7.60 -2.99 -8.89
N VAL A 122 7.08 -3.42 -10.04
CA VAL A 122 7.02 -2.58 -11.24
C VAL A 122 5.70 -1.82 -11.21
N PHE A 123 5.80 -0.56 -10.99
CA PHE A 123 4.63 0.32 -10.95
C PHE A 123 4.21 0.82 -12.33
#